data_7b5ac8154a284cdf7567039c7c283173
#
_entry.id   7b5ac8154a284cdf7567039c7c283173
#
_cell.length_a   1.000
_cell.length_b   1.000
_cell.length_c   1.000
_cell.angle_alpha   90.00
_cell.angle_beta   90.00
_cell.angle_gamma   90.00
#
_symmetry.space_group_name_H-M   'P 1'
#
loop_
_entity.id
_entity.type
_entity.pdbx_description
1 polymer ?
#
loop_
_entity_poly.entity_id
_entity_poly.type
_entity_poly.pdbx_seq_one_letter_code
_entity_poly.pdbx_strand_id
1 'polypeptide(L)'
;MVAYHFPPLAGSSGIQRTLRFVQQLPGFGWQPLVLTAHPRAYERCSPDLDAEVPAVCVVRRAFALDTARHLAIAGRYVAALARPDRWVTWKCPAVLEGLRMIREFKPDLIWSTYPIATAHLIGAELARRSGLPWVADFRDPMAQDGYPADPKTWAQFSAIEQSAIQHARLNVFTTPGAARMYRERYPDAAARIAVIENGYDEDSFVDAGHAPRMSLNPDVVTLLHSGIIYPSERDPTALFVALGRLKRAGRMLPGSVKLRFRATAHDGLLNGLAQTHAVQDLIEIMPPIPYRAALQEMQHADALLVMQGTGCNAQIPAKIYEYLRSRRPIFGLTDPVGDTASVLRDAGISAITALDSAEDIERDLPAFVEAVRTESAALPSMTAIQGASRLARTKALADGMSAVLRPPT
;
A
#
# COMPACT_ATOMS: atom_id res chain seq x y z
N MET A 1 10.96 -14.82 -9.09
CA MET A 1 10.05 -13.68 -8.79
C MET A 1 10.12 -12.69 -9.93
N VAL A 2 8.98 -12.35 -10.55
CA VAL A 2 8.89 -11.38 -11.66
C VAL A 2 8.28 -10.10 -11.13
N ALA A 3 9.07 -9.03 -11.04
CA ALA A 3 8.65 -7.75 -10.47
C ALA A 3 9.28 -6.58 -11.23
N TYR A 4 8.44 -5.64 -11.68
CA TYR A 4 8.94 -4.37 -12.22
C TYR A 4 9.38 -3.42 -11.10
N HIS A 5 8.56 -3.33 -10.03
CA HIS A 5 8.88 -2.51 -8.85
C HIS A 5 9.91 -3.21 -7.97
N PHE A 6 11.17 -2.99 -8.31
CA PHE A 6 12.33 -3.55 -7.59
C PHE A 6 13.50 -2.54 -7.63
N PRO A 7 14.39 -2.50 -6.63
CA PRO A 7 15.56 -1.64 -6.66
C PRO A 7 16.40 -1.78 -7.93
N PRO A 8 17.03 -0.69 -8.44
CA PRO A 8 17.15 0.65 -7.85
C PRO A 8 15.97 1.59 -8.13
N LEU A 9 14.82 1.12 -8.64
CA LEU A 9 13.64 1.97 -8.82
C LEU A 9 13.33 2.70 -7.51
N ALA A 10 13.00 4.00 -7.60
CA ALA A 10 12.63 4.84 -6.48
C ALA A 10 11.26 5.51 -6.70
N GLY A 11 10.65 5.98 -5.60
CA GLY A 11 9.40 6.76 -5.66
C GLY A 11 8.12 5.94 -5.78
N SER A 12 8.17 4.62 -5.56
CA SER A 12 6.98 3.76 -5.53
C SER A 12 6.92 2.93 -4.25
N SER A 13 5.78 2.96 -3.57
CA SER A 13 5.52 2.13 -2.38
C SER A 13 5.55 0.62 -2.69
N GLY A 14 5.32 0.25 -3.95
CA GLY A 14 5.31 -1.13 -4.43
C GLY A 14 6.64 -1.85 -4.30
N ILE A 15 7.75 -1.12 -4.25
CA ILE A 15 9.10 -1.66 -4.14
C ILE A 15 9.27 -2.40 -2.81
N GLN A 16 8.79 -1.83 -1.72
CA GLN A 16 8.98 -2.35 -0.37
C GLN A 16 8.39 -3.75 -0.19
N ARG A 17 7.23 -4.05 -0.80
CA ARG A 17 6.62 -5.39 -0.71
C ARG A 17 7.54 -6.47 -1.30
N THR A 18 8.02 -6.26 -2.53
CA THR A 18 8.89 -7.23 -3.20
C THR A 18 10.26 -7.33 -2.52
N LEU A 19 10.86 -6.20 -2.14
CA LEU A 19 12.16 -6.15 -1.49
C LEU A 19 12.15 -6.91 -0.15
N ARG A 20 11.14 -6.66 0.70
CA ARG A 20 11.02 -7.36 2.00
C ARG A 20 10.76 -8.86 1.83
N PHE A 21 9.97 -9.28 0.85
CA PHE A 21 9.85 -10.69 0.53
C PHE A 21 11.20 -11.31 0.14
N VAL A 22 11.99 -10.62 -0.70
CA VAL A 22 13.32 -11.10 -1.09
C VAL A 22 14.28 -11.22 0.10
N GLN A 23 14.23 -10.28 1.05
CA GLN A 23 15.08 -10.28 2.24
C GLN A 23 14.67 -11.37 3.24
N GLN A 24 13.37 -11.62 3.40
CA GLN A 24 12.84 -12.40 4.51
C GLN A 24 12.50 -13.85 4.15
N LEU A 25 12.21 -14.16 2.88
CA LEU A 25 11.88 -15.51 2.42
C LEU A 25 12.96 -16.56 2.74
N PRO A 26 14.30 -16.24 2.72
CA PRO A 26 15.32 -17.20 3.13
C PRO A 26 15.13 -17.75 4.55
N GLY A 27 14.62 -16.94 5.47
CA GLY A 27 14.27 -17.36 6.84
C GLY A 27 13.13 -18.39 6.91
N PHE A 28 12.39 -18.57 5.81
CA PHE A 28 11.29 -19.55 5.68
C PHE A 28 11.63 -20.67 4.68
N GLY A 29 12.91 -20.87 4.34
CA GLY A 29 13.36 -21.96 3.48
C GLY A 29 13.19 -21.71 1.98
N TRP A 30 12.95 -20.47 1.55
CA TRP A 30 12.81 -20.09 0.15
C TRP A 30 13.98 -19.25 -0.34
N GLN A 31 14.60 -19.61 -1.45
CA GLN A 31 15.63 -18.80 -2.10
C GLN A 31 15.04 -17.99 -3.26
N PRO A 32 14.84 -16.69 -3.11
CA PRO A 32 14.29 -15.84 -4.17
C PRO A 32 15.31 -15.61 -5.29
N LEU A 33 14.85 -15.75 -6.53
CA LEU A 33 15.52 -15.31 -7.75
C LEU A 33 14.68 -14.20 -8.36
N VAL A 34 15.25 -13.06 -8.68
CA VAL A 34 14.52 -11.90 -9.17
C VAL A 34 14.76 -11.66 -10.64
N LEU A 35 13.68 -11.60 -11.42
CA LEU A 35 13.66 -11.12 -12.80
C LEU A 35 12.95 -9.77 -12.83
N THR A 36 13.68 -8.70 -13.18
CA THR A 36 13.17 -7.34 -13.20
C THR A 36 13.57 -6.61 -14.49
N ALA A 37 13.08 -5.38 -14.65
CA ALA A 37 13.41 -4.55 -15.81
C ALA A 37 14.81 -3.93 -15.66
N HIS A 38 15.46 -3.65 -16.81
CA HIS A 38 16.70 -2.87 -16.83
C HIS A 38 16.44 -1.44 -16.32
N PRO A 39 17.32 -0.85 -15.48
CA PRO A 39 17.11 0.47 -14.85
C PRO A 39 16.82 1.61 -15.82
N ARG A 40 17.21 1.49 -17.10
CA ARG A 40 16.86 2.50 -18.13
C ARG A 40 15.35 2.74 -18.27
N ALA A 41 14.53 1.75 -17.94
CA ALA A 41 13.08 1.86 -17.99
C ALA A 41 12.50 2.62 -16.79
N TYR A 42 13.27 2.81 -15.73
CA TYR A 42 12.83 3.49 -14.51
C TYR A 42 12.88 5.00 -14.66
N GLU A 43 11.89 5.69 -14.13
CA GLU A 43 11.86 7.17 -14.12
C GLU A 43 12.85 7.75 -13.10
N ARG A 44 12.99 7.08 -11.98
CA ARG A 44 13.88 7.47 -10.87
C ARG A 44 14.56 6.25 -10.31
N CYS A 45 15.83 6.40 -9.95
CA CYS A 45 16.63 5.38 -9.28
C CYS A 45 17.24 5.95 -7.99
N SER A 46 17.39 5.09 -6.97
CA SER A 46 18.10 5.41 -5.75
C SER A 46 19.13 4.30 -5.46
N PRO A 47 20.40 4.63 -5.27
CA PRO A 47 21.42 3.67 -4.87
C PRO A 47 21.18 3.11 -3.47
N ASP A 48 20.51 3.86 -2.58
CA ASP A 48 20.23 3.43 -1.21
C ASP A 48 19.36 2.17 -1.18
N LEU A 49 18.32 2.14 -2.04
CA LEU A 49 17.45 0.96 -2.17
C LEU A 49 18.17 -0.23 -2.82
N ASP A 50 19.11 0.01 -3.71
CA ASP A 50 19.89 -1.08 -4.33
C ASP A 50 20.82 -1.74 -3.31
N ALA A 51 21.36 -0.96 -2.36
CA ALA A 51 22.17 -1.46 -1.24
C ALA A 51 21.37 -2.35 -0.26
N GLU A 52 20.03 -2.23 -0.23
CA GLU A 52 19.18 -3.08 0.60
C GLU A 52 18.92 -4.47 -0.02
N VAL A 53 19.29 -4.70 -1.28
CA VAL A 53 19.14 -6.03 -1.91
C VAL A 53 20.20 -6.98 -1.36
N PRO A 54 19.82 -8.15 -0.80
CA PRO A 54 20.81 -9.09 -0.28
C PRO A 54 21.82 -9.53 -1.35
N ALA A 55 23.11 -9.49 -1.03
CA ALA A 55 24.18 -9.85 -1.97
C ALA A 55 24.06 -11.29 -2.53
N VAL A 56 23.42 -12.19 -1.78
CA VAL A 56 23.16 -13.57 -2.19
C VAL A 56 21.96 -13.72 -3.12
N CYS A 57 21.16 -12.67 -3.32
CA CYS A 57 20.00 -12.70 -4.20
C CYS A 57 20.42 -12.57 -5.66
N VAL A 58 20.08 -13.55 -6.47
CA VAL A 58 20.28 -13.47 -7.92
C VAL A 58 19.27 -12.53 -8.53
N VAL A 59 19.74 -11.42 -9.12
CA VAL A 59 18.91 -10.44 -9.82
C VAL A 59 19.29 -10.41 -11.29
N ARG A 60 18.37 -10.79 -12.17
CA ARG A 60 18.50 -10.67 -13.64
C ARG A 60 17.64 -9.52 -14.16
N ARG A 61 18.25 -8.68 -14.99
CA ARG A 61 17.61 -7.46 -15.51
C ARG A 61 17.43 -7.58 -17.01
N ALA A 62 16.18 -7.74 -17.43
CA ALA A 62 15.86 -7.86 -18.85
C ALA A 62 15.66 -6.47 -19.50
N PHE A 63 15.97 -6.37 -20.80
CA PHE A 63 15.72 -5.15 -21.56
C PHE A 63 14.26 -4.70 -21.44
N ALA A 64 14.08 -3.40 -21.22
CA ALA A 64 12.78 -2.74 -21.14
C ALA A 64 12.92 -1.28 -21.54
N LEU A 65 11.89 -0.75 -22.16
CA LEU A 65 11.74 0.69 -22.44
C LEU A 65 10.42 1.17 -21.80
N ASP A 66 10.45 2.39 -21.35
CA ASP A 66 9.23 3.15 -21.08
C ASP A 66 8.77 3.78 -22.40
N THR A 67 7.64 3.34 -22.92
CA THR A 67 7.13 3.79 -24.22
C THR A 67 6.95 5.31 -24.28
N ALA A 68 6.45 5.93 -23.23
CA ALA A 68 6.22 7.38 -23.21
C ALA A 68 7.51 8.18 -23.18
N ARG A 69 8.61 7.63 -22.60
CA ARG A 69 9.91 8.32 -22.52
C ARG A 69 10.83 8.03 -23.71
N HIS A 70 10.82 6.79 -24.20
CA HIS A 70 11.82 6.33 -25.16
C HIS A 70 11.31 6.19 -26.59
N LEU A 71 9.99 6.06 -26.79
CA LEU A 71 9.36 5.85 -28.09
C LEU A 71 8.43 7.00 -28.48
N ALA A 72 8.40 8.08 -27.71
CA ALA A 72 7.64 9.27 -28.04
C ALA A 72 8.40 10.15 -29.05
N ILE A 73 7.70 10.62 -30.08
CA ILE A 73 8.15 11.64 -31.02
C ILE A 73 7.28 12.88 -30.82
N ALA A 74 7.89 14.02 -30.51
CA ALA A 74 7.18 15.26 -30.17
C ALA A 74 6.10 15.08 -29.07
N GLY A 75 6.42 14.28 -28.04
CA GLY A 75 5.52 14.01 -26.91
C GLY A 75 4.38 13.02 -27.22
N ARG A 76 4.32 12.44 -28.42
CA ARG A 76 3.30 11.47 -28.84
C ARG A 76 3.92 10.10 -29.08
N TYR A 77 3.23 9.05 -28.68
CA TYR A 77 3.61 7.66 -28.93
C TYR A 77 2.42 6.82 -29.39
N VAL A 78 2.72 5.70 -30.05
CA VAL A 78 1.67 4.77 -30.51
C VAL A 78 1.08 4.05 -29.29
N ALA A 79 -0.18 4.31 -28.98
CA ALA A 79 -0.85 3.77 -27.81
C ALA A 79 -0.81 2.23 -27.72
N ALA A 80 -0.77 1.52 -28.85
CA ALA A 80 -0.63 0.06 -28.88
C ALA A 80 0.69 -0.43 -28.27
N LEU A 81 1.77 0.37 -28.32
CA LEU A 81 3.07 0.06 -27.73
C LEU A 81 3.13 0.38 -26.22
N ALA A 82 2.06 0.92 -25.66
CA ALA A 82 1.93 1.19 -24.23
C ALA A 82 0.77 0.41 -23.58
N ARG A 83 0.35 -0.69 -24.20
CA ARG A 83 -0.71 -1.56 -23.68
C ARG A 83 -0.18 -2.96 -23.41
N PRO A 84 -0.50 -3.56 -22.27
CA PRO A 84 -1.41 -3.08 -21.20
C PRO A 84 -0.86 -1.91 -20.38
N ASP A 85 0.47 -1.73 -20.37
CA ASP A 85 1.17 -0.65 -19.68
C ASP A 85 2.38 -0.15 -20.49
N ARG A 86 2.96 0.99 -20.05
CA ARG A 86 4.09 1.66 -20.75
C ARG A 86 5.34 0.80 -20.88
N TRP A 87 5.43 -0.31 -20.18
CA TRP A 87 6.61 -1.18 -20.11
C TRP A 87 6.40 -2.52 -20.80
N VAL A 88 5.41 -2.65 -21.66
CA VAL A 88 5.10 -3.89 -22.39
C VAL A 88 6.29 -4.41 -23.22
N THR A 89 7.23 -3.55 -23.63
CA THR A 89 8.47 -3.93 -24.29
C THR A 89 9.35 -4.86 -23.44
N TRP A 90 9.17 -4.87 -22.13
CA TRP A 90 9.84 -5.76 -21.19
C TRP A 90 9.43 -7.22 -21.37
N LYS A 91 8.22 -7.52 -21.87
CA LYS A 91 7.64 -8.86 -21.92
C LYS A 91 8.56 -9.88 -22.63
N CYS A 92 8.91 -9.66 -23.89
CA CYS A 92 9.67 -10.65 -24.66
C CYS A 92 11.10 -10.87 -24.13
N PRO A 93 11.90 -9.83 -23.86
CA PRO A 93 13.22 -10.02 -23.26
C PRO A 93 13.17 -10.68 -21.88
N ALA A 94 12.17 -10.37 -21.04
CA ALA A 94 12.02 -10.97 -19.72
C ALA A 94 11.62 -12.45 -19.81
N VAL A 95 10.76 -12.83 -20.75
CA VAL A 95 10.42 -14.24 -20.96
C VAL A 95 11.65 -15.04 -21.41
N LEU A 96 12.47 -14.50 -22.33
CA LEU A 96 13.70 -15.16 -22.76
C LEU A 96 14.70 -15.34 -21.59
N GLU A 97 14.91 -14.27 -20.81
CA GLU A 97 15.81 -14.32 -19.66
C GLU A 97 15.25 -15.24 -18.55
N GLY A 98 13.95 -15.17 -18.28
CA GLY A 98 13.30 -16.06 -17.31
C GLY A 98 13.42 -17.55 -17.66
N LEU A 99 13.30 -17.90 -18.95
CA LEU A 99 13.53 -19.28 -19.40
C LEU A 99 15.01 -19.71 -19.27
N ARG A 100 15.97 -18.77 -19.38
CA ARG A 100 17.38 -19.06 -19.06
C ARG A 100 17.55 -19.32 -17.58
N MET A 101 17.00 -18.45 -16.72
CA MET A 101 17.02 -18.63 -15.27
C MET A 101 16.40 -19.97 -14.84
N ILE A 102 15.26 -20.35 -15.44
CA ILE A 102 14.61 -21.65 -15.14
C ILE A 102 15.52 -22.83 -15.46
N ARG A 103 16.25 -22.79 -16.58
CA ARG A 103 17.20 -23.86 -16.94
C ARG A 103 18.43 -23.88 -16.05
N GLU A 104 18.93 -22.70 -15.66
CA GLU A 104 20.14 -22.52 -14.85
C GLU A 104 19.90 -22.89 -13.38
N PHE A 105 18.84 -22.38 -12.79
CA PHE A 105 18.58 -22.44 -11.34
C PHE A 105 17.52 -23.47 -10.94
N LYS A 106 16.71 -23.99 -11.88
CA LYS A 106 15.63 -24.96 -11.65
C LYS A 106 14.71 -24.58 -10.49
N PRO A 107 14.07 -23.40 -10.52
CA PRO A 107 13.18 -22.97 -9.44
C PRO A 107 11.94 -23.85 -9.33
N ASP A 108 11.34 -23.93 -8.13
CA ASP A 108 10.17 -24.73 -7.85
C ASP A 108 8.86 -24.08 -8.30
N LEU A 109 8.81 -22.75 -8.33
CA LEU A 109 7.62 -22.00 -8.73
C LEU A 109 7.96 -20.61 -9.30
N ILE A 110 6.96 -20.00 -9.94
CA ILE A 110 6.99 -18.65 -10.45
C ILE A 110 6.06 -17.78 -9.57
N TRP A 111 6.53 -16.60 -9.17
CA TRP A 111 5.74 -15.56 -8.54
C TRP A 111 5.83 -14.30 -9.38
N SER A 112 4.70 -13.63 -9.67
CA SER A 112 4.67 -12.35 -10.38
C SER A 112 3.78 -11.36 -9.64
N THR A 113 4.12 -10.06 -9.68
CA THR A 113 3.39 -9.03 -8.94
C THR A 113 2.97 -7.84 -9.81
N TYR A 114 1.73 -7.41 -9.65
CA TYR A 114 1.15 -6.15 -10.10
C TYR A 114 1.66 -4.98 -9.18
N PRO A 115 1.65 -3.67 -9.53
CA PRO A 115 0.68 -3.05 -10.45
C PRO A 115 1.13 -2.92 -11.92
N ILE A 116 2.22 -3.50 -12.31
CA ILE A 116 2.60 -3.52 -13.73
C ILE A 116 2.05 -4.80 -14.37
N ALA A 117 0.99 -4.65 -15.18
CA ALA A 117 0.26 -5.78 -15.77
C ALA A 117 1.16 -6.68 -16.63
N THR A 118 2.18 -6.11 -17.28
CA THR A 118 3.20 -6.85 -18.03
C THR A 118 3.90 -7.92 -17.19
N ALA A 119 4.04 -7.74 -15.86
CA ALA A 119 4.64 -8.76 -15.00
C ALA A 119 3.81 -10.06 -14.97
N HIS A 120 2.47 -9.96 -14.94
CA HIS A 120 1.60 -11.13 -15.03
C HIS A 120 1.63 -11.80 -16.41
N LEU A 121 1.76 -11.02 -17.49
CA LEU A 121 1.98 -11.59 -18.83
C LEU A 121 3.27 -12.41 -18.91
N ILE A 122 4.34 -11.94 -18.27
CA ILE A 122 5.62 -12.66 -18.18
C ILE A 122 5.45 -13.93 -17.33
N GLY A 123 4.84 -13.80 -16.14
CA GLY A 123 4.59 -14.91 -15.22
C GLY A 123 3.78 -16.03 -15.87
N ALA A 124 2.67 -15.68 -16.53
CA ALA A 124 1.82 -16.62 -17.26
C ALA A 124 2.58 -17.35 -18.38
N GLU A 125 3.36 -16.63 -19.18
CA GLU A 125 4.10 -17.21 -20.30
C GLU A 125 5.24 -18.12 -19.81
N LEU A 126 5.94 -17.75 -18.74
CA LEU A 126 6.94 -18.59 -18.10
C LEU A 126 6.32 -19.86 -17.53
N ALA A 127 5.19 -19.78 -16.82
CA ALA A 127 4.46 -20.92 -16.28
C ALA A 127 4.01 -21.87 -17.38
N ARG A 128 3.40 -21.33 -18.44
CA ARG A 128 2.95 -22.11 -19.60
C ARG A 128 4.08 -22.88 -20.29
N ARG A 129 5.29 -22.25 -20.44
CA ARG A 129 6.42 -22.88 -21.14
C ARG A 129 7.22 -23.85 -20.28
N SER A 130 7.23 -23.64 -18.97
CA SER A 130 8.03 -24.46 -18.05
C SER A 130 7.23 -25.56 -17.37
N GLY A 131 5.90 -25.41 -17.28
CA GLY A 131 5.05 -26.28 -16.47
C GLY A 131 5.11 -25.98 -14.96
N LEU A 132 5.90 -24.98 -14.54
CA LEU A 132 6.03 -24.62 -13.13
C LEU A 132 4.74 -24.01 -12.60
N PRO A 133 4.37 -24.27 -11.33
CA PRO A 133 3.25 -23.62 -10.69
C PRO A 133 3.49 -22.10 -10.59
N TRP A 134 2.41 -21.34 -10.68
CA TRP A 134 2.45 -19.88 -10.68
C TRP A 134 1.61 -19.30 -9.53
N VAL A 135 2.18 -18.33 -8.84
CA VAL A 135 1.54 -17.47 -7.84
C VAL A 135 1.43 -16.06 -8.42
N ALA A 136 0.22 -15.56 -8.55
CA ALA A 136 -0.06 -14.21 -9.04
C ALA A 136 -0.40 -13.28 -7.87
N ASP A 137 0.49 -12.35 -7.54
CA ASP A 137 0.29 -11.31 -6.51
C ASP A 137 -0.36 -10.09 -7.16
N PHE A 138 -1.68 -10.05 -7.16
CA PHE A 138 -2.46 -8.96 -7.75
C PHE A 138 -2.31 -7.67 -6.97
N ARG A 139 -2.17 -7.78 -5.67
CA ARG A 139 -2.22 -6.64 -4.74
C ARG A 139 -3.59 -5.95 -4.79
N ASP A 140 -3.88 -5.23 -5.87
CA ASP A 140 -5.11 -4.46 -6.10
C ASP A 140 -5.90 -5.06 -7.27
N PRO A 141 -7.24 -4.85 -7.35
CA PRO A 141 -8.03 -5.25 -8.51
C PRO A 141 -7.54 -4.60 -9.80
N MET A 142 -7.44 -5.39 -10.88
CA MET A 142 -6.93 -4.91 -12.17
C MET A 142 -8.01 -4.22 -13.00
N ALA A 143 -9.06 -4.97 -13.39
CA ALA A 143 -10.17 -4.45 -14.18
C ALA A 143 -11.36 -4.12 -13.27
N GLN A 144 -11.65 -2.82 -13.10
CA GLN A 144 -12.76 -2.32 -12.30
C GLN A 144 -13.64 -1.42 -13.14
N ASP A 145 -14.83 -1.10 -12.65
CA ASP A 145 -15.70 -0.12 -13.28
C ASP A 145 -14.99 1.25 -13.32
N GLY A 146 -14.87 1.79 -14.54
CA GLY A 146 -14.16 3.06 -14.78
C GLY A 146 -12.62 3.01 -14.67
N TYR A 147 -12.01 1.86 -14.36
CA TYR A 147 -10.56 1.74 -14.28
C TYR A 147 -10.03 0.43 -14.91
N PRO A 148 -9.02 0.52 -15.80
CA PRO A 148 -8.49 1.74 -16.46
C PRO A 148 -9.55 2.44 -17.33
N ALA A 149 -9.44 3.77 -17.44
CA ALA A 149 -10.45 4.57 -18.17
C ALA A 149 -10.47 4.32 -19.70
N ASP A 150 -9.32 3.92 -20.31
CA ASP A 150 -9.27 3.56 -21.74
C ASP A 150 -9.86 2.17 -21.95
N PRO A 151 -10.95 2.02 -22.75
CA PRO A 151 -11.63 0.73 -22.93
C PRO A 151 -10.76 -0.37 -23.50
N LYS A 152 -9.77 -0.03 -24.34
CA LYS A 152 -8.83 -1.02 -24.91
C LYS A 152 -7.84 -1.51 -23.87
N THR A 153 -7.38 -0.65 -22.98
CA THR A 153 -6.53 -1.01 -21.84
C THR A 153 -7.34 -1.83 -20.84
N TRP A 154 -8.59 -1.43 -20.57
CA TRP A 154 -9.50 -2.18 -19.71
C TRP A 154 -9.71 -3.62 -20.21
N ALA A 155 -9.97 -3.79 -21.50
CA ALA A 155 -10.14 -5.12 -22.08
C ALA A 155 -8.87 -5.99 -21.95
N GLN A 156 -7.69 -5.39 -22.06
CA GLN A 156 -6.42 -6.11 -21.86
C GLN A 156 -6.19 -6.47 -20.38
N PHE A 157 -6.51 -5.55 -19.45
CA PHE A 157 -6.44 -5.83 -18.01
C PHE A 157 -7.38 -6.96 -17.64
N SER A 158 -8.64 -6.93 -18.13
CA SER A 158 -9.61 -8.00 -17.93
C SER A 158 -9.13 -9.35 -18.47
N ALA A 159 -8.53 -9.37 -19.66
CA ALA A 159 -7.98 -10.60 -20.23
C ALA A 159 -6.79 -11.16 -19.43
N ILE A 160 -5.89 -10.29 -18.96
CA ILE A 160 -4.75 -10.66 -18.10
C ILE A 160 -5.25 -11.19 -16.76
N GLU A 161 -6.18 -10.48 -16.13
CA GLU A 161 -6.84 -10.85 -14.89
C GLU A 161 -7.48 -12.24 -15.01
N GLN A 162 -8.33 -12.44 -16.02
CA GLN A 162 -8.98 -13.72 -16.26
C GLN A 162 -7.96 -14.85 -16.46
N SER A 163 -6.93 -14.61 -17.28
CA SER A 163 -5.87 -15.59 -17.51
C SER A 163 -5.13 -15.94 -16.21
N ALA A 164 -4.81 -14.95 -15.38
CA ALA A 164 -4.11 -15.19 -14.12
C ALA A 164 -4.99 -15.98 -13.14
N ILE A 165 -6.24 -15.58 -12.97
CA ILE A 165 -7.20 -16.27 -12.09
C ILE A 165 -7.44 -17.74 -12.54
N GLN A 166 -7.45 -18.00 -13.84
CA GLN A 166 -7.66 -19.36 -14.36
C GLN A 166 -6.43 -20.26 -14.20
N HIS A 167 -5.23 -19.73 -14.41
CA HIS A 167 -4.03 -20.56 -14.55
C HIS A 167 -3.09 -20.51 -13.33
N ALA A 168 -3.12 -19.44 -12.52
CA ALA A 168 -2.32 -19.40 -11.31
C ALA A 168 -2.88 -20.40 -10.26
N ARG A 169 -1.96 -21.04 -9.54
CA ARG A 169 -2.30 -21.94 -8.43
C ARG A 169 -2.70 -21.18 -7.17
N LEU A 170 -2.25 -19.94 -7.04
CA LEU A 170 -2.60 -19.03 -5.95
C LEU A 170 -2.67 -17.61 -6.48
N ASN A 171 -3.75 -16.90 -6.16
CA ASN A 171 -3.97 -15.49 -6.46
C ASN A 171 -4.03 -14.71 -5.15
N VAL A 172 -3.13 -13.74 -4.99
CA VAL A 172 -2.96 -13.01 -3.72
C VAL A 172 -3.44 -11.58 -3.87
N PHE A 173 -4.28 -11.13 -2.93
CA PHE A 173 -4.77 -9.76 -2.81
C PHE A 173 -4.31 -9.14 -1.50
N THR A 174 -4.25 -7.81 -1.44
CA THR A 174 -3.81 -7.11 -0.23
C THR A 174 -4.96 -6.73 0.70
N THR A 175 -6.21 -6.98 0.30
CA THR A 175 -7.37 -6.63 1.10
C THR A 175 -8.45 -7.70 1.05
N PRO A 176 -9.22 -7.90 2.15
CA PRO A 176 -10.37 -8.80 2.16
C PRO A 176 -11.44 -8.43 1.14
N GLY A 177 -11.70 -7.13 0.95
CA GLY A 177 -12.71 -6.65 -0.01
C GLY A 177 -12.34 -6.97 -1.46
N ALA A 178 -11.08 -6.76 -1.85
CA ALA A 178 -10.62 -7.16 -3.17
C ALA A 178 -10.72 -8.69 -3.38
N ALA A 179 -10.29 -9.47 -2.39
CA ALA A 179 -10.42 -10.94 -2.46
C ALA A 179 -11.88 -11.39 -2.55
N ARG A 180 -12.79 -10.76 -1.80
CA ARG A 180 -14.24 -11.03 -1.86
C ARG A 180 -14.80 -10.73 -3.23
N MET A 181 -14.52 -9.54 -3.79
CA MET A 181 -14.90 -9.14 -5.15
C MET A 181 -14.48 -10.18 -6.20
N TYR A 182 -13.24 -10.69 -6.09
CA TYR A 182 -12.74 -11.67 -7.06
C TYR A 182 -13.30 -13.07 -6.85
N ARG A 183 -13.62 -13.49 -5.62
CA ARG A 183 -14.33 -14.75 -5.36
C ARG A 183 -15.76 -14.74 -5.93
N GLU A 184 -16.42 -13.58 -5.86
CA GLU A 184 -17.74 -13.38 -6.45
C GLU A 184 -17.68 -13.36 -7.99
N ARG A 185 -16.69 -12.69 -8.56
CA ARG A 185 -16.48 -12.60 -10.02
C ARG A 185 -16.02 -13.92 -10.63
N TYR A 186 -15.25 -14.72 -9.90
CA TYR A 186 -14.64 -15.97 -10.35
C TYR A 186 -14.86 -17.11 -9.34
N PRO A 187 -16.09 -17.60 -9.18
CA PRO A 187 -16.43 -18.57 -8.14
C PRO A 187 -15.65 -19.90 -8.27
N ASP A 188 -15.35 -20.36 -9.46
CA ASP A 188 -14.56 -21.58 -9.72
C ASP A 188 -13.09 -21.47 -9.27
N ALA A 189 -12.62 -20.26 -9.06
CA ALA A 189 -11.27 -19.99 -8.59
C ALA A 189 -11.24 -19.55 -7.10
N ALA A 190 -12.37 -19.48 -6.41
CA ALA A 190 -12.49 -18.92 -5.08
C ALA A 190 -11.53 -19.55 -4.05
N ALA A 191 -11.32 -20.87 -4.12
CA ALA A 191 -10.38 -21.61 -3.26
C ALA A 191 -8.90 -21.26 -3.51
N ARG A 192 -8.57 -20.64 -4.65
CA ARG A 192 -7.22 -20.20 -5.03
C ARG A 192 -6.97 -18.72 -4.80
N ILE A 193 -7.86 -18.04 -4.08
CA ILE A 193 -7.78 -16.62 -3.75
C ILE A 193 -7.46 -16.48 -2.27
N ALA A 194 -6.31 -15.87 -1.97
CA ALA A 194 -5.84 -15.60 -0.61
C ALA A 194 -5.64 -14.09 -0.37
N VAL A 195 -5.68 -13.70 0.89
CA VAL A 195 -5.33 -12.35 1.34
C VAL A 195 -3.98 -12.40 2.03
N ILE A 196 -3.03 -11.60 1.52
CA ILE A 196 -1.75 -11.31 2.17
C ILE A 196 -1.59 -9.80 2.12
N GLU A 197 -2.00 -9.14 3.17
CA GLU A 197 -2.04 -7.69 3.26
C GLU A 197 -0.65 -7.06 3.16
N ASN A 198 -0.61 -5.74 3.04
CA ASN A 198 0.61 -4.97 3.28
C ASN A 198 0.99 -5.03 4.76
N GLY A 199 2.13 -4.50 5.12
CA GLY A 199 2.60 -4.51 6.50
C GLY A 199 3.65 -3.44 6.73
N TYR A 200 3.98 -3.20 7.98
CA TYR A 200 5.09 -2.35 8.39
C TYR A 200 6.41 -3.16 8.43
N ASP A 201 7.52 -2.44 8.33
CA ASP A 201 8.86 -3.00 8.41
C ASP A 201 9.47 -2.67 9.77
N GLU A 202 9.77 -3.69 10.57
CA GLU A 202 10.28 -3.52 11.92
C GLU A 202 11.64 -2.81 11.94
N ASP A 203 12.55 -3.14 11.01
CA ASP A 203 13.89 -2.54 10.94
C ASP A 203 13.85 -1.03 10.73
N SER A 204 12.78 -0.53 10.11
CA SER A 204 12.57 0.91 9.94
C SER A 204 12.18 1.62 11.25
N PHE A 205 11.74 0.89 12.26
CA PHE A 205 11.36 1.40 13.58
C PHE A 205 12.46 1.23 14.65
N VAL A 206 13.45 0.38 14.45
CA VAL A 206 14.49 0.08 15.46
C VAL A 206 15.21 1.34 15.93
N ASP A 207 15.59 2.21 15.02
CA ASP A 207 16.30 3.45 15.35
C ASP A 207 15.37 4.50 16.00
N ALA A 208 14.05 4.40 15.74
CA ALA A 208 13.05 5.31 16.26
C ALA A 208 12.66 4.99 17.73
N GLY A 209 12.81 3.73 18.16
CA GLY A 209 12.30 3.24 19.45
C GLY A 209 13.16 3.59 20.67
N HIS A 210 14.37 4.13 20.50
CA HIS A 210 15.32 4.42 21.59
C HIS A 210 15.32 5.91 22.03
N ALA A 211 14.69 6.81 21.27
CA ALA A 211 14.58 8.21 21.68
C ALA A 211 13.41 8.40 22.66
N PRO A 212 13.60 9.20 23.74
CA PRO A 212 12.49 9.56 24.62
C PRO A 212 11.39 10.24 23.80
N ARG A 213 10.13 9.99 24.16
CA ARG A 213 8.99 10.64 23.51
C ARG A 213 9.09 12.15 23.69
N MET A 214 9.08 12.87 22.60
CA MET A 214 8.98 14.34 22.60
C MET A 214 7.60 14.72 22.04
N SER A 215 6.82 15.48 22.80
CA SER A 215 5.55 16.01 22.30
C SER A 215 5.80 16.86 21.05
N LEU A 216 4.97 16.68 20.02
CA LEU A 216 5.04 17.48 18.79
C LEU A 216 4.63 18.94 19.04
N ASN A 217 3.69 19.15 20.00
CA ASN A 217 3.24 20.44 20.50
C ASN A 217 3.07 20.32 22.01
N PRO A 218 3.96 20.92 22.83
CA PRO A 218 3.81 20.88 24.29
C PRO A 218 2.43 21.36 24.73
N ASP A 219 1.81 20.63 25.65
CA ASP A 219 0.50 20.95 26.27
C ASP A 219 -0.71 20.93 25.29
N VAL A 220 -0.51 20.52 24.01
CA VAL A 220 -1.55 20.48 22.99
C VAL A 220 -1.66 19.08 22.42
N VAL A 221 -2.84 18.48 22.44
CA VAL A 221 -3.08 17.18 21.82
C VAL A 221 -2.90 17.27 20.30
N THR A 222 -1.95 16.53 19.76
CA THR A 222 -1.65 16.53 18.32
C THR A 222 -2.11 15.24 17.66
N LEU A 223 -3.07 15.36 16.73
CA LEU A 223 -3.49 14.29 15.82
C LEU A 223 -2.69 14.44 14.52
N LEU A 224 -1.92 13.42 14.16
CA LEU A 224 -1.08 13.42 12.95
C LEU A 224 -1.70 12.59 11.83
N HIS A 225 -1.91 13.21 10.67
CA HIS A 225 -2.07 12.52 9.39
C HIS A 225 -0.76 12.63 8.60
N SER A 226 -0.14 11.49 8.26
CA SER A 226 1.11 11.47 7.51
C SER A 226 0.90 10.85 6.13
N GLY A 227 1.15 11.61 5.06
CA GLY A 227 1.10 11.20 3.66
C GLY A 227 0.03 11.90 2.83
N ILE A 228 0.02 11.59 1.53
CA ILE A 228 -0.79 12.26 0.52
C ILE A 228 -2.29 12.17 0.85
N ILE A 229 -2.98 13.29 0.67
CA ILE A 229 -4.43 13.38 0.66
C ILE A 229 -4.86 13.42 -0.81
N TYR A 230 -5.47 12.33 -1.29
CA TYR A 230 -6.11 12.30 -2.61
C TYR A 230 -7.54 12.78 -2.46
N PRO A 231 -7.93 13.95 -3.03
CA PRO A 231 -9.28 14.52 -2.80
C PRO A 231 -10.42 13.59 -3.24
N SER A 232 -10.19 12.78 -4.27
CA SER A 232 -11.17 11.79 -4.75
C SER A 232 -11.35 10.57 -3.84
N GLU A 233 -10.42 10.32 -2.92
CA GLU A 233 -10.40 9.13 -2.06
C GLU A 233 -10.50 9.47 -0.56
N ARG A 234 -10.10 10.69 -0.20
CA ARG A 234 -9.92 11.13 1.19
C ARG A 234 -10.25 12.62 1.33
N ASP A 235 -11.44 13.00 0.88
CA ASP A 235 -11.91 14.39 0.96
C ASP A 235 -12.05 14.82 2.44
N PRO A 236 -11.24 15.78 2.92
CA PRO A 236 -11.28 16.20 4.31
C PRO A 236 -12.38 17.24 4.60
N THR A 237 -13.22 17.61 3.63
CA THR A 237 -14.17 18.73 3.74
C THR A 237 -15.07 18.60 4.97
N ALA A 238 -15.67 17.42 5.21
CA ALA A 238 -16.55 17.22 6.37
C ALA A 238 -15.80 17.37 7.71
N LEU A 239 -14.53 16.98 7.79
CA LEU A 239 -13.69 17.22 8.96
C LEU A 239 -13.53 18.73 9.24
N PHE A 240 -13.23 19.52 8.22
CA PHE A 240 -13.07 20.98 8.41
C PHE A 240 -14.38 21.67 8.76
N VAL A 241 -15.51 21.21 8.19
CA VAL A 241 -16.86 21.67 8.60
C VAL A 241 -17.09 21.39 10.08
N ALA A 242 -16.82 20.16 10.54
CA ALA A 242 -16.99 19.77 11.95
C ALA A 242 -16.09 20.59 12.88
N LEU A 243 -14.81 20.78 12.53
CA LEU A 243 -13.90 21.63 13.30
C LEU A 243 -14.40 23.06 13.44
N GLY A 244 -14.91 23.65 12.35
CA GLY A 244 -15.51 24.99 12.38
C GLY A 244 -16.73 25.10 13.30
N ARG A 245 -17.60 24.07 13.30
CA ARG A 245 -18.75 23.99 14.21
C ARG A 245 -18.31 23.85 15.67
N LEU A 246 -17.39 22.93 15.94
CA LEU A 246 -16.84 22.67 17.28
C LEU A 246 -16.16 23.91 17.88
N LYS A 247 -15.38 24.63 17.07
CA LYS A 247 -14.73 25.87 17.50
C LYS A 247 -15.74 26.94 17.82
N ARG A 248 -16.74 27.18 16.97
CA ARG A 248 -17.81 28.18 17.24
C ARG A 248 -18.65 27.84 18.48
N ALA A 249 -18.84 26.54 18.73
CA ALA A 249 -19.55 26.05 19.93
C ALA A 249 -18.68 26.08 21.21
N GLY A 250 -17.41 26.51 21.15
CA GLY A 250 -16.49 26.50 22.28
C GLY A 250 -16.10 25.10 22.76
N ARG A 251 -16.41 24.04 21.99
CA ARG A 251 -16.10 22.63 22.32
C ARG A 251 -14.70 22.22 21.93
N MET A 252 -14.03 23.00 21.09
CA MET A 252 -12.64 22.81 20.67
C MET A 252 -11.96 24.15 20.57
N LEU A 253 -11.11 24.47 21.57
CA LEU A 253 -10.49 25.76 21.70
C LEU A 253 -9.12 25.83 21.03
N PRO A 254 -8.69 26.98 20.53
CA PRO A 254 -7.30 27.20 20.14
C PRO A 254 -6.34 26.79 21.27
N GLY A 255 -5.28 26.05 20.92
CA GLY A 255 -4.30 25.57 21.90
C GLY A 255 -4.70 24.30 22.67
N SER A 256 -5.90 23.74 22.45
CA SER A 256 -6.29 22.48 23.06
C SER A 256 -5.98 21.26 22.17
N VAL A 257 -6.00 21.46 20.85
CA VAL A 257 -5.76 20.40 19.85
C VAL A 257 -5.11 20.99 18.60
N LYS A 258 -4.27 20.20 17.95
CA LYS A 258 -3.72 20.43 16.60
C LYS A 258 -3.96 19.22 15.72
N LEU A 259 -4.42 19.44 14.50
CA LEU A 259 -4.42 18.47 13.44
C LEU A 259 -3.24 18.77 12.53
N ARG A 260 -2.22 17.92 12.58
CA ARG A 260 -1.01 18.03 11.77
C ARG A 260 -1.13 17.15 10.54
N PHE A 261 -0.96 17.77 9.37
CA PHE A 261 -0.97 17.12 8.06
C PHE A 261 0.43 17.16 7.46
N ARG A 262 1.08 16.01 7.36
CA ARG A 262 2.44 15.86 6.83
C ARG A 262 2.42 15.38 5.38
N ALA A 263 3.11 16.09 4.47
CA ALA A 263 3.36 15.68 3.09
C ALA A 263 2.07 15.42 2.29
N THR A 264 1.11 16.32 2.34
CA THR A 264 -0.25 16.13 1.80
C THR A 264 -0.32 16.17 0.28
N ALA A 265 0.64 16.80 -0.40
CA ALA A 265 0.66 17.14 -1.83
C ALA A 265 -0.50 18.05 -2.30
N HIS A 266 -1.44 18.36 -1.43
CA HIS A 266 -2.62 19.22 -1.69
C HIS A 266 -2.78 20.32 -0.63
N ASP A 267 -1.67 20.97 -0.26
CA ASP A 267 -1.62 22.00 0.80
C ASP A 267 -2.58 23.16 0.53
N GLY A 268 -2.76 23.55 -0.74
CA GLY A 268 -3.70 24.59 -1.16
C GLY A 268 -5.15 24.28 -0.81
N LEU A 269 -5.58 23.01 -0.98
CA LEU A 269 -6.92 22.55 -0.58
C LEU A 269 -7.12 22.72 0.95
N LEU A 270 -6.19 22.21 1.74
CA LEU A 270 -6.28 22.26 3.20
C LEU A 270 -6.27 23.70 3.73
N ASN A 271 -5.41 24.56 3.18
CA ASN A 271 -5.38 25.97 3.52
C ASN A 271 -6.71 26.67 3.18
N GLY A 272 -7.26 26.40 2.00
CA GLY A 272 -8.57 26.92 1.59
C GLY A 272 -9.70 26.50 2.52
N LEU A 273 -9.76 25.22 2.89
CA LEU A 273 -10.74 24.71 3.84
C LEU A 273 -10.55 25.32 5.24
N ALA A 274 -9.30 25.43 5.71
CA ALA A 274 -9.01 26.04 7.00
C ALA A 274 -9.48 27.51 7.07
N GLN A 275 -9.27 28.28 6.01
CA GLN A 275 -9.76 29.65 5.90
C GLN A 275 -11.28 29.71 5.86
N THR A 276 -11.92 28.90 5.01
CA THR A 276 -13.39 28.86 4.84
C THR A 276 -14.10 28.58 6.15
N HIS A 277 -13.55 27.69 6.98
CA HIS A 277 -14.15 27.30 8.26
C HIS A 277 -13.56 28.01 9.48
N ALA A 278 -12.61 28.96 9.28
CA ALA A 278 -11.94 29.75 10.31
C ALA A 278 -11.23 28.90 11.38
N VAL A 279 -10.53 27.86 10.96
CA VAL A 279 -9.84 26.88 11.84
C VAL A 279 -8.32 26.81 11.61
N GLN A 280 -7.70 27.85 11.04
CA GLN A 280 -6.25 27.92 10.78
C GLN A 280 -5.41 27.67 12.03
N ASP A 281 -5.89 28.09 13.17
CA ASP A 281 -5.26 27.91 14.49
C ASP A 281 -5.30 26.46 15.01
N LEU A 282 -6.13 25.60 14.44
CA LEU A 282 -6.20 24.17 14.74
C LEU A 282 -5.38 23.31 13.77
N ILE A 283 -4.92 23.85 12.63
CA ILE A 283 -4.34 23.11 11.54
C ILE A 283 -2.84 23.42 11.41
N GLU A 284 -2.04 22.39 11.20
CA GLU A 284 -0.64 22.47 10.82
C GLU A 284 -0.40 21.70 9.53
N ILE A 285 0.08 22.37 8.49
CA ILE A 285 0.46 21.74 7.23
C ILE A 285 1.98 21.73 7.13
N MET A 286 2.57 20.55 7.05
CA MET A 286 4.00 20.34 7.18
C MET A 286 4.58 19.71 5.91
N PRO A 287 5.78 20.15 5.46
CA PRO A 287 6.42 19.64 4.26
C PRO A 287 6.84 18.17 4.40
N PRO A 288 7.17 17.46 3.29
CA PRO A 288 7.74 16.12 3.31
C PRO A 288 9.04 16.07 4.13
N ILE A 289 9.24 14.96 4.83
CA ILE A 289 10.47 14.63 5.57
C ILE A 289 10.93 13.22 5.17
N PRO A 290 12.20 12.85 5.45
CA PRO A 290 12.68 11.48 5.23
C PRO A 290 11.81 10.44 5.92
N TYR A 291 11.66 9.26 5.31
CA TYR A 291 10.75 8.22 5.78
C TYR A 291 10.94 7.84 7.25
N ARG A 292 12.19 7.62 7.70
CA ARG A 292 12.49 7.30 9.11
C ARG A 292 12.05 8.43 10.06
N ALA A 293 12.26 9.69 9.66
CA ALA A 293 11.81 10.84 10.46
C ALA A 293 10.27 10.90 10.53
N ALA A 294 9.56 10.52 9.46
CA ALA A 294 8.11 10.42 9.48
C ALA A 294 7.61 9.32 10.44
N LEU A 295 8.28 8.18 10.50
CA LEU A 295 7.97 7.13 11.48
C LEU A 295 8.21 7.60 12.92
N GLN A 296 9.29 8.36 13.17
CA GLN A 296 9.54 8.98 14.49
C GLN A 296 8.44 9.98 14.83
N GLU A 297 8.04 10.85 13.88
CA GLU A 297 6.95 11.79 14.10
C GLU A 297 5.63 11.07 14.46
N MET A 298 5.31 9.95 13.81
CA MET A 298 4.16 9.12 14.16
C MET A 298 4.22 8.61 15.60
N GLN A 299 5.40 8.22 16.10
CA GLN A 299 5.59 7.77 17.47
C GLN A 299 5.54 8.93 18.49
N HIS A 300 5.85 10.14 18.08
CA HIS A 300 5.81 11.34 18.90
C HIS A 300 4.43 12.01 18.95
N ALA A 301 3.55 11.74 17.99
CA ALA A 301 2.17 12.23 18.00
C ALA A 301 1.40 11.71 19.20
N ASP A 302 0.40 12.48 19.67
CA ASP A 302 -0.49 12.02 20.74
C ASP A 302 -1.52 11.03 20.19
N ALA A 303 -1.98 11.25 18.96
CA ALA A 303 -2.83 10.33 18.23
C ALA A 303 -2.55 10.41 16.73
N LEU A 304 -3.03 9.41 15.99
CA LEU A 304 -2.90 9.31 14.54
C LEU A 304 -4.28 9.39 13.87
N LEU A 305 -4.34 10.04 12.71
CA LEU A 305 -5.57 10.26 11.95
C LEU A 305 -5.51 9.48 10.63
N VAL A 306 -6.37 8.47 10.48
CA VAL A 306 -6.58 7.76 9.22
C VAL A 306 -7.77 8.37 8.49
N MET A 307 -7.65 8.56 7.18
CA MET A 307 -8.76 9.00 6.32
C MET A 307 -8.88 8.08 5.12
N GLN A 308 -10.10 7.58 4.83
CA GLN A 308 -10.43 6.76 3.67
C GLN A 308 -11.92 6.92 3.33
N GLY A 309 -12.23 7.37 2.13
CA GLY A 309 -13.62 7.58 1.69
C GLY A 309 -14.32 6.28 1.26
N THR A 310 -15.64 6.32 1.19
CA THR A 310 -16.54 5.19 0.85
C THR A 310 -16.23 4.56 -0.51
N GLY A 311 -15.81 5.35 -1.50
CA GLY A 311 -15.39 4.84 -2.82
C GLY A 311 -14.18 3.90 -2.80
N CYS A 312 -13.48 3.82 -1.66
CA CYS A 312 -12.27 3.01 -1.47
C CYS A 312 -12.44 1.91 -0.41
N ASN A 313 -13.68 1.46 -0.13
CA ASN A 313 -13.98 0.48 0.91
C ASN A 313 -13.25 -0.85 0.77
N ALA A 314 -12.90 -1.27 -0.44
CA ALA A 314 -12.12 -2.48 -0.71
C ALA A 314 -10.60 -2.22 -0.72
N GLN A 315 -10.14 -1.07 -0.23
CA GLN A 315 -8.73 -0.70 -0.13
C GLN A 315 -8.35 -0.42 1.33
N ILE A 316 -7.08 -0.65 1.66
CA ILE A 316 -6.52 -0.33 2.97
C ILE A 316 -5.30 0.56 2.74
N PRO A 317 -5.28 1.80 3.28
CA PRO A 317 -4.11 2.66 3.19
C PRO A 317 -2.88 1.99 3.83
N ALA A 318 -1.78 1.84 3.09
CA ALA A 318 -0.60 1.12 3.59
C ALA A 318 -0.05 1.68 4.91
N LYS A 319 -0.21 2.98 5.15
CA LYS A 319 0.20 3.67 6.38
C LYS A 319 -0.48 3.13 7.66
N ILE A 320 -1.63 2.47 7.55
CA ILE A 320 -2.36 1.97 8.72
C ILE A 320 -1.51 0.97 9.52
N TYR A 321 -0.70 0.16 8.83
CA TYR A 321 0.17 -0.81 9.48
C TYR A 321 1.32 -0.14 10.25
N GLU A 322 1.86 0.98 9.73
CA GLU A 322 2.84 1.83 10.42
C GLU A 322 2.20 2.52 11.62
N TYR A 323 0.94 2.96 11.51
CA TYR A 323 0.18 3.53 12.61
C TYR A 323 -0.07 2.53 13.72
N LEU A 324 -0.46 1.29 13.39
CA LEU A 324 -0.59 0.21 14.37
C LEU A 324 0.74 -0.02 15.11
N ARG A 325 1.88 -0.08 14.37
CA ARG A 325 3.20 -0.28 14.95
C ARG A 325 3.65 0.88 15.84
N SER A 326 3.23 2.10 15.55
CA SER A 326 3.54 3.28 16.35
C SER A 326 2.91 3.27 17.73
N ARG A 327 1.92 2.38 17.99
CA ARG A 327 1.23 2.22 19.26
C ARG A 327 0.68 3.53 19.83
N ARG A 328 0.06 4.32 18.97
CA ARG A 328 -0.67 5.52 19.36
C ARG A 328 -2.16 5.30 19.20
N PRO A 329 -3.00 6.03 19.95
CA PRO A 329 -4.44 6.07 19.66
C PRO A 329 -4.66 6.45 18.20
N ILE A 330 -5.66 5.83 17.55
CA ILE A 330 -5.97 6.09 16.15
C ILE A 330 -7.42 6.57 16.05
N PHE A 331 -7.64 7.71 15.41
CA PHE A 331 -8.97 8.16 14.99
C PHE A 331 -9.15 7.80 13.52
N GLY A 332 -10.10 6.92 13.23
CA GLY A 332 -10.42 6.46 11.88
C GLY A 332 -11.57 7.24 11.28
N LEU A 333 -11.29 8.13 10.32
CA LEU A 333 -12.30 8.73 9.46
C LEU A 333 -12.46 7.86 8.22
N THR A 334 -13.39 6.91 8.26
CA THR A 334 -13.61 5.95 7.17
C THR A 334 -15.01 5.37 7.26
N ASP A 335 -15.48 4.79 6.16
CA ASP A 335 -16.75 4.05 6.18
C ASP A 335 -16.70 2.92 7.22
N PRO A 336 -17.65 2.88 8.16
CA PRO A 336 -17.68 1.82 9.18
C PRO A 336 -17.78 0.40 8.65
N VAL A 337 -18.26 0.16 7.43
CA VAL A 337 -18.34 -1.18 6.83
C VAL A 337 -17.16 -1.52 5.90
N GLY A 338 -16.23 -0.57 5.69
CA GLY A 338 -15.07 -0.76 4.82
C GLY A 338 -13.95 -1.60 5.45
N ASP A 339 -13.04 -2.10 4.61
CA ASP A 339 -11.88 -2.91 5.03
C ASP A 339 -10.95 -2.13 5.97
N THR A 340 -10.80 -0.81 5.79
CA THR A 340 -10.01 0.06 6.69
C THR A 340 -10.58 0.05 8.11
N ALA A 341 -11.90 0.16 8.26
CA ALA A 341 -12.57 0.08 9.55
C ALA A 341 -12.44 -1.32 10.17
N SER A 342 -12.49 -2.39 9.36
CA SER A 342 -12.28 -3.76 9.84
C SER A 342 -10.89 -3.93 10.46
N VAL A 343 -9.83 -3.50 9.75
CA VAL A 343 -8.45 -3.56 10.28
C VAL A 343 -8.31 -2.82 11.60
N LEU A 344 -8.94 -1.65 11.74
CA LEU A 344 -8.91 -0.89 12.99
C LEU A 344 -9.61 -1.64 14.13
N ARG A 345 -10.81 -2.19 13.89
CA ARG A 345 -11.55 -2.97 14.90
C ARG A 345 -10.80 -4.23 15.32
N ASP A 346 -10.22 -4.96 14.36
CA ASP A 346 -9.43 -6.15 14.61
C ASP A 346 -8.18 -5.83 15.44
N ALA A 347 -7.70 -4.59 15.36
CA ALA A 347 -6.62 -4.08 16.20
C ALA A 347 -7.09 -3.59 17.59
N GLY A 348 -8.40 -3.60 17.87
CA GLY A 348 -8.97 -3.10 19.14
C GLY A 348 -9.29 -1.60 19.12
N ILE A 349 -9.28 -0.94 17.97
CA ILE A 349 -9.58 0.48 17.82
C ILE A 349 -11.07 0.66 17.53
N SER A 350 -11.78 1.36 18.42
CA SER A 350 -13.22 1.63 18.30
C SER A 350 -13.54 3.06 17.83
N ALA A 351 -12.58 3.98 17.85
CA ALA A 351 -12.77 5.37 17.42
C ALA A 351 -12.80 5.46 15.88
N ILE A 352 -13.93 5.08 15.29
CA ILE A 352 -14.17 5.00 13.85
C ILE A 352 -15.43 5.80 13.53
N THR A 353 -15.31 6.77 12.64
CA THR A 353 -16.37 7.71 12.26
C THR A 353 -16.39 7.88 10.75
N ALA A 354 -17.57 8.07 10.16
CA ALA A 354 -17.71 8.28 8.71
C ALA A 354 -16.98 9.57 8.28
N LEU A 355 -16.10 9.45 7.26
CA LEU A 355 -15.30 10.58 6.77
C LEU A 355 -16.17 11.69 6.16
N ASP A 356 -17.29 11.36 5.58
CA ASP A 356 -18.22 12.25 4.86
C ASP A 356 -19.34 12.82 5.74
N SER A 357 -19.38 12.47 7.03
CA SER A 357 -20.38 12.98 7.99
C SER A 357 -19.77 13.99 8.97
N ALA A 358 -19.99 15.28 8.72
CA ALA A 358 -19.54 16.33 9.63
C ALA A 358 -20.25 16.24 11.01
N GLU A 359 -21.49 15.75 11.05
CA GLU A 359 -22.27 15.55 12.26
C GLU A 359 -21.67 14.47 13.16
N ASP A 360 -21.28 13.34 12.56
CA ASP A 360 -20.66 12.25 13.31
C ASP A 360 -19.27 12.64 13.81
N ILE A 361 -18.49 13.34 12.97
CA ILE A 361 -17.17 13.86 13.38
C ILE A 361 -17.31 14.88 14.52
N GLU A 362 -18.30 15.79 14.46
CA GLU A 362 -18.59 16.76 15.50
C GLU A 362 -18.98 16.10 16.83
N ARG A 363 -19.68 14.98 16.78
CA ARG A 363 -20.04 14.19 17.96
C ARG A 363 -18.83 13.48 18.58
N ASP A 364 -18.03 12.78 17.75
CA ASP A 364 -17.07 11.79 18.21
C ASP A 364 -15.66 12.34 18.46
N LEU A 365 -15.22 13.35 17.69
CA LEU A 365 -13.87 13.89 17.79
C LEU A 365 -13.54 14.49 19.17
N PRO A 366 -14.43 15.28 19.83
CA PRO A 366 -14.13 15.83 21.16
C PRO A 366 -13.95 14.74 22.22
N ALA A 367 -14.78 13.70 22.19
CA ALA A 367 -14.67 12.58 23.11
C ALA A 367 -13.36 11.79 22.91
N PHE A 368 -12.94 11.62 21.65
CA PHE A 368 -11.66 10.99 21.33
C PHE A 368 -10.47 11.86 21.81
N VAL A 369 -10.48 13.16 21.58
CA VAL A 369 -9.42 14.07 22.04
C VAL A 369 -9.31 14.05 23.56
N GLU A 370 -10.42 14.01 24.28
CA GLU A 370 -10.43 13.91 25.74
C GLU A 370 -9.88 12.55 26.22
N ALA A 371 -10.26 11.46 25.56
CA ALA A 371 -9.70 10.15 25.85
C ALA A 371 -8.18 10.08 25.63
N VAL A 372 -7.66 10.76 24.59
CA VAL A 372 -6.21 10.89 24.36
C VAL A 372 -5.55 11.69 25.50
N ARG A 373 -6.16 12.81 25.90
CA ARG A 373 -5.63 13.67 26.99
C ARG A 373 -5.57 12.95 28.32
N THR A 374 -6.57 12.15 28.63
CA THR A 374 -6.67 11.36 29.88
C THR A 374 -6.00 9.99 29.79
N GLU A 375 -5.29 9.70 28.70
CA GLU A 375 -4.61 8.42 28.44
C GLU A 375 -5.56 7.19 28.51
N SER A 376 -6.86 7.41 28.29
CA SER A 376 -7.88 6.36 28.28
C SER A 376 -8.23 5.85 26.88
N ALA A 377 -7.67 6.46 25.83
CA ALA A 377 -7.90 6.04 24.45
C ALA A 377 -7.32 4.65 24.17
N ALA A 378 -8.08 3.83 23.42
CA ALA A 378 -7.66 2.49 23.05
C ALA A 378 -6.37 2.52 22.19
N LEU A 379 -5.46 1.61 22.50
CA LEU A 379 -4.22 1.37 21.75
C LEU A 379 -4.34 0.10 20.92
N PRO A 380 -3.64 0.01 19.77
CA PRO A 380 -3.58 -1.23 19.00
C PRO A 380 -3.04 -2.41 19.84
N SER A 381 -3.70 -3.56 19.74
CA SER A 381 -3.30 -4.77 20.45
C SER A 381 -1.96 -5.30 19.95
N MET A 382 -1.16 -5.90 20.82
CA MET A 382 0.14 -6.48 20.45
C MET A 382 0.00 -7.59 19.40
N THR A 383 -1.05 -8.39 19.46
CA THR A 383 -1.34 -9.45 18.50
C THR A 383 -1.57 -8.86 17.11
N ALA A 384 -2.36 -7.79 16.97
CA ALA A 384 -2.60 -7.12 15.71
C ALA A 384 -1.31 -6.47 15.17
N ILE A 385 -0.51 -5.83 16.03
CA ILE A 385 0.78 -5.24 15.65
C ILE A 385 1.70 -6.33 15.07
N GLN A 386 1.92 -7.42 15.79
CA GLN A 386 2.80 -8.51 15.34
C GLN A 386 2.32 -9.13 14.04
N GLY A 387 1.02 -9.39 13.92
CA GLY A 387 0.39 -9.90 12.70
C GLY A 387 0.52 -8.96 11.51
N ALA A 388 0.59 -7.65 11.74
CA ALA A 388 0.73 -6.63 10.70
C ALA A 388 2.18 -6.41 10.22
N SER A 389 3.17 -7.11 10.75
CA SER A 389 4.56 -7.01 10.32
C SER A 389 4.78 -7.61 8.92
N ARG A 390 5.71 -7.05 8.15
CA ARG A 390 6.12 -7.65 6.86
C ARG A 390 6.67 -9.06 7.02
N LEU A 391 7.28 -9.36 8.16
CA LEU A 391 7.75 -10.72 8.47
C LEU A 391 6.58 -11.70 8.55
N ALA A 392 5.50 -11.34 9.24
CA ALA A 392 4.29 -12.16 9.30
C ALA A 392 3.66 -12.35 7.90
N ARG A 393 3.64 -11.29 7.08
CA ARG A 393 3.16 -11.36 5.68
C ARG A 393 4.05 -12.23 4.80
N THR A 394 5.38 -12.18 5.01
CA THR A 394 6.33 -13.06 4.31
C THR A 394 6.13 -14.52 4.70
N LYS A 395 5.89 -14.79 5.98
CA LYS A 395 5.53 -16.14 6.44
C LYS A 395 4.27 -16.64 5.76
N ALA A 396 3.21 -15.82 5.70
CA ALA A 396 1.97 -16.18 5.03
C ALA A 396 2.18 -16.49 3.53
N LEU A 397 3.05 -15.72 2.84
CA LEU A 397 3.42 -16.01 1.45
C LEU A 397 4.18 -17.33 1.34
N ALA A 398 5.16 -17.59 2.22
CA ALA A 398 5.93 -18.83 2.23
C ALA A 398 5.04 -20.05 2.47
N ASP A 399 4.11 -19.96 3.43
CA ASP A 399 3.13 -21.00 3.71
C ASP A 399 2.22 -21.26 2.49
N GLY A 400 1.73 -20.20 1.84
CA GLY A 400 0.92 -20.29 0.60
C GLY A 400 1.68 -20.92 -0.56
N MET A 401 2.94 -20.53 -0.79
CA MET A 401 3.80 -21.13 -1.81
C MET A 401 4.07 -22.61 -1.51
N SER A 402 4.31 -22.96 -0.27
CA SER A 402 4.51 -24.35 0.15
C SER A 402 3.26 -25.21 -0.05
N ALA A 403 2.07 -24.65 0.19
CA ALA A 403 0.80 -25.33 -0.08
C ALA A 403 0.59 -25.59 -1.58
N VAL A 404 1.00 -24.66 -2.44
CA VAL A 404 0.93 -24.82 -3.93
C VAL A 404 1.78 -25.98 -4.44
N LEU A 405 2.89 -26.30 -3.77
CA LEU A 405 3.79 -27.40 -4.16
C LEU A 405 3.35 -28.78 -3.66
N ARG A 406 2.43 -28.84 -2.69
CA ARG A 406 1.90 -30.13 -2.23
C ARG A 406 1.01 -30.72 -3.31
N PRO A 407 1.09 -32.05 -3.56
CA PRO A 407 0.14 -32.70 -4.45
C PRO A 407 -1.30 -32.49 -3.91
N PRO A 408 -2.29 -32.36 -4.78
CA PRO A 408 -3.69 -32.32 -4.36
C PRO A 408 -4.00 -33.60 -3.58
N THR A 409 -4.49 -33.44 -2.35
CA THR A 409 -4.97 -34.53 -1.48
C THR A 409 -6.25 -35.10 -2.02
#